data_e6ed38e8a83e390770a5a84c9d5fc392
#
_entry.id   e6ed38e8a83e390770a5a84c9d5fc392
#
_cell.length_a   1.000
_cell.length_b   1.000
_cell.length_c   1.000
_cell.angle_alpha   90.00
_cell.angle_beta   90.00
_cell.angle_gamma   90.00
#
_symmetry.space_group_name_H-M   'P 1'
#
loop_
_entity.id
_entity.type
_entity.pdbx_description
1 polymer ?
#
loop_
_entity_poly.entity_id
_entity_poly.type
_entity_poly.pdbx_seq_one_letter_code
_entity_poly.pdbx_strand_id
1 'polypeptide(L)'
;MAYELNKKLKSIEPYETLPVTSPVRLDANESCYNIADKIGDIIGKAVKDIEFNRYPDPTAKKVTEAFATFYGIKPENCTAGNGSDELIFLILSSFLEKGDTVVTLSPDFSMYAFYGFLNELKIRNLPKEDDLKIDVGKVAEYCNNNDVGAIIFSNPCNPTSLGVRRQDVIRLVKNVYCLVIVDEAYMDFWGESVIDLTDEYDNLVVLKTCSKNMGMAALRLGFAVAGDKITTALRAAKSPYNVNAVTQAAAAAVLNHKSLIMEYTAEMINSRKQLQNSICELSERYFTIEKVYDSVTNFVFVKTPKAQEISEKLLSRGVAVRYMGSYLRITAGTEEENSIFLREFREILSLL
;
A
#
# COMPACT_ATOMS: atom_id res chain seq x y z
N MET A 1 18.36 -21.22 34.00
CA MET A 1 18.35 -21.37 32.53
C MET A 1 17.91 -20.04 31.96
N ALA A 2 18.62 -19.48 30.97
CA ALA A 2 18.20 -18.28 30.29
C ALA A 2 17.12 -18.66 29.22
N TYR A 3 16.12 -17.80 29.03
CA TYR A 3 15.13 -17.96 27.97
C TYR A 3 15.80 -17.82 26.59
N GLU A 4 15.56 -18.76 25.68
CA GLU A 4 16.06 -18.69 24.32
C GLU A 4 14.90 -18.42 23.33
N LEU A 5 15.13 -17.47 22.42
CA LEU A 5 14.20 -17.24 21.31
C LEU A 5 14.13 -18.48 20.39
N ASN A 6 12.96 -18.75 19.84
CA ASN A 6 12.80 -19.79 18.82
C ASN A 6 13.57 -19.44 17.53
N LYS A 7 13.80 -20.44 16.66
CA LYS A 7 14.57 -20.27 15.42
C LYS A 7 13.99 -19.19 14.49
N LYS A 8 12.67 -19.08 14.45
CA LYS A 8 11.96 -18.11 13.62
C LYS A 8 12.31 -16.67 14.05
N LEU A 9 12.21 -16.36 15.33
CA LEU A 9 12.52 -15.02 15.85
C LEU A 9 14.00 -14.68 15.79
N LYS A 10 14.89 -15.68 15.92
CA LYS A 10 16.35 -15.48 15.77
C LYS A 10 16.75 -15.07 14.34
N SER A 11 15.90 -15.33 13.32
CA SER A 11 16.19 -15.01 11.91
C SER A 11 15.56 -13.70 11.41
N ILE A 12 14.86 -12.96 12.28
CA ILE A 12 14.21 -11.68 11.93
C ILE A 12 15.12 -10.53 12.36
N GLU A 13 15.34 -9.61 11.42
CA GLU A 13 15.97 -8.33 11.69
C GLU A 13 14.90 -7.22 11.79
N PRO A 14 15.09 -6.21 12.65
CA PRO A 14 14.20 -5.07 12.72
C PRO A 14 14.11 -4.35 11.37
N TYR A 15 12.91 -3.87 11.04
CA TYR A 15 12.73 -3.05 9.85
C TYR A 15 13.45 -1.71 10.00
N GLU A 16 14.42 -1.44 9.13
CA GLU A 16 15.16 -0.19 9.12
C GLU A 16 14.45 0.86 8.24
N THR A 17 14.23 2.03 8.82
CA THR A 17 13.72 3.21 8.11
C THR A 17 14.86 4.18 7.80
N LEU A 18 14.74 4.95 6.71
CA LEU A 18 15.63 6.07 6.47
C LEU A 18 15.45 7.14 7.57
N PRO A 19 16.51 7.93 7.87
CA PRO A 19 16.40 9.01 8.86
C PRO A 19 15.26 9.98 8.53
N VAL A 20 14.41 10.26 9.51
CA VAL A 20 13.27 11.21 9.36
C VAL A 20 13.72 12.66 9.20
N THR A 21 15.02 12.91 9.31
CA THR A 21 15.64 14.25 9.31
C THR A 21 15.87 14.84 7.92
N SER A 22 15.65 14.12 6.84
CA SER A 22 15.79 14.67 5.48
C SER A 22 14.75 15.74 5.22
N PRO A 23 15.14 16.93 4.72
CA PRO A 23 14.21 18.00 4.42
C PRO A 23 13.19 17.64 3.33
N VAL A 24 13.61 16.85 2.34
CA VAL A 24 12.76 16.38 1.23
C VAL A 24 12.62 14.85 1.33
N ARG A 25 11.39 14.39 1.57
CA ARG A 25 11.07 12.98 1.84
C ARG A 25 10.23 12.36 0.74
N LEU A 26 10.89 11.74 -0.22
CA LEU A 26 10.27 11.08 -1.37
C LEU A 26 10.45 9.54 -1.33
N ASP A 27 10.53 8.96 -0.14
CA ASP A 27 10.89 7.55 0.10
C ASP A 27 9.72 6.64 0.53
N ALA A 28 8.67 7.19 1.17
CA ALA A 28 7.64 6.41 1.86
C ALA A 28 6.27 6.39 1.17
N ASN A 29 6.13 6.96 -0.02
CA ASN A 29 4.86 7.06 -0.75
C ASN A 29 3.75 7.71 0.10
N GLU A 30 4.11 8.66 0.95
CA GLU A 30 3.16 9.47 1.73
C GLU A 30 2.49 10.51 0.84
N SER A 31 1.38 11.08 1.29
CA SER A 31 0.80 12.27 0.68
C SER A 31 1.70 13.47 0.94
N CYS A 32 1.97 14.28 -0.09
CA CYS A 32 2.66 15.55 0.07
C CYS A 32 1.75 16.66 0.64
N TYR A 33 0.46 16.40 0.78
CA TYR A 33 -0.52 17.32 1.36
C TYR A 33 -0.94 16.85 2.75
N ASN A 34 -0.81 17.75 3.73
CA ASN A 34 -1.35 17.52 5.06
C ASN A 34 -2.82 18.00 5.09
N ILE A 35 -3.74 17.06 5.19
CA ILE A 35 -5.18 17.38 5.16
C ILE A 35 -5.61 18.28 6.33
N ALA A 36 -4.87 18.23 7.45
CA ALA A 36 -5.14 19.06 8.61
C ALA A 36 -4.92 20.56 8.35
N ASP A 37 -4.17 20.94 7.32
CA ASP A 37 -3.97 22.35 6.94
C ASP A 37 -5.27 23.02 6.47
N LYS A 38 -6.24 22.24 6.01
CA LYS A 38 -7.56 22.72 5.56
C LYS A 38 -8.68 22.46 6.56
N ILE A 39 -8.65 21.33 7.24
CA ILE A 39 -9.74 20.89 8.12
C ILE A 39 -9.29 20.55 9.55
N GLY A 40 -8.15 21.10 9.99
CA GLY A 40 -7.58 20.84 11.32
C GLY A 40 -8.53 21.13 12.48
N ASP A 41 -9.29 22.22 12.40
CA ASP A 41 -10.28 22.58 13.42
C ASP A 41 -11.42 21.55 13.52
N ILE A 42 -11.83 20.99 12.37
CA ILE A 42 -12.88 19.96 12.32
C ILE A 42 -12.37 18.67 12.94
N ILE A 43 -11.13 18.27 12.60
CA ILE A 43 -10.46 17.11 13.19
C ILE A 43 -10.28 17.33 14.69
N GLY A 44 -9.79 18.49 15.11
CA GLY A 44 -9.60 18.85 16.51
C GLY A 44 -10.91 18.79 17.31
N LYS A 45 -12.01 19.29 16.75
CA LYS A 45 -13.33 19.19 17.37
C LYS A 45 -13.80 17.74 17.51
N ALA A 46 -13.60 16.91 16.48
CA ALA A 46 -13.99 15.50 16.52
C ALA A 46 -13.24 14.71 17.60
N VAL A 47 -11.97 15.07 17.87
CA VAL A 47 -11.12 14.41 18.88
C VAL A 47 -11.38 14.94 20.29
N LYS A 48 -11.78 16.22 20.43
CA LYS A 48 -11.98 16.88 21.74
C LYS A 48 -13.00 16.19 22.62
N ASP A 49 -14.06 15.63 22.02
CA ASP A 49 -15.18 15.04 22.73
C ASP A 49 -14.98 13.55 23.09
N ILE A 50 -13.76 13.02 22.90
CA ILE A 50 -13.43 11.63 23.21
C ILE A 50 -13.26 11.46 24.73
N GLU A 51 -13.95 10.49 25.29
CA GLU A 51 -13.74 10.04 26.67
C GLU A 51 -12.53 9.07 26.71
N PHE A 52 -11.32 9.61 26.99
CA PHE A 52 -10.07 8.83 26.99
C PHE A 52 -10.02 7.69 28.00
N ASN A 53 -10.89 7.70 29.00
CA ASN A 53 -11.02 6.66 30.02
C ASN A 53 -11.99 5.53 29.61
N ARG A 54 -12.51 5.55 28.37
CA ARG A 54 -13.43 4.56 27.83
C ARG A 54 -12.84 3.85 26.61
N TYR A 55 -13.19 2.58 26.45
CA TYR A 55 -12.85 1.85 25.22
C TYR A 55 -13.59 2.46 24.00
N PRO A 56 -12.97 2.45 22.81
CA PRO A 56 -13.63 2.88 21.59
C PRO A 56 -14.77 1.95 21.18
N ASP A 57 -15.54 2.35 20.16
CA ASP A 57 -16.49 1.45 19.51
C ASP A 57 -15.75 0.23 18.91
N PRO A 58 -16.05 -1.01 19.36
CA PRO A 58 -15.37 -2.20 18.88
C PRO A 58 -15.62 -2.51 17.39
N THR A 59 -16.68 -1.95 16.83
CA THR A 59 -17.03 -2.09 15.41
C THR A 59 -16.49 -0.97 14.55
N ALA A 60 -15.97 0.10 15.15
CA ALA A 60 -15.55 1.33 14.49
C ALA A 60 -16.63 1.89 13.52
N LYS A 61 -17.91 1.80 13.95
CA LYS A 61 -19.09 2.01 13.10
C LYS A 61 -19.03 3.32 12.32
N LYS A 62 -18.82 4.44 13.01
CA LYS A 62 -18.84 5.78 12.38
C LYS A 62 -17.82 5.91 11.25
N VAL A 63 -16.60 5.45 11.46
CA VAL A 63 -15.55 5.54 10.44
C VAL A 63 -15.76 4.51 9.32
N THR A 64 -16.32 3.35 9.63
CA THR A 64 -16.69 2.33 8.64
C THR A 64 -17.82 2.81 7.74
N GLU A 65 -18.85 3.46 8.30
CA GLU A 65 -19.95 4.08 7.54
C GLU A 65 -19.45 5.22 6.65
N ALA A 66 -18.54 6.07 7.16
CA ALA A 66 -17.93 7.14 6.38
C ALA A 66 -17.09 6.58 5.21
N PHE A 67 -16.31 5.55 5.45
CA PHE A 67 -15.53 4.85 4.43
C PHE A 67 -16.44 4.20 3.37
N ALA A 68 -17.46 3.48 3.80
CA ALA A 68 -18.42 2.84 2.90
C ALA A 68 -19.14 3.87 2.01
N THR A 69 -19.56 5.01 2.59
CA THR A 69 -20.14 6.15 1.86
C THR A 69 -19.16 6.74 0.85
N PHE A 70 -17.87 6.88 1.23
CA PHE A 70 -16.83 7.41 0.34
C PHE A 70 -16.68 6.56 -0.93
N TYR A 71 -16.70 5.24 -0.82
CA TYR A 71 -16.52 4.31 -1.94
C TYR A 71 -17.84 3.85 -2.59
N GLY A 72 -19.01 4.14 -1.99
CA GLY A 72 -20.31 3.69 -2.49
C GLY A 72 -20.55 2.19 -2.32
N ILE A 73 -20.05 1.62 -1.22
CA ILE A 73 -20.16 0.20 -0.85
C ILE A 73 -20.98 0.02 0.45
N LYS A 74 -21.29 -1.21 0.80
CA LYS A 74 -22.01 -1.52 2.03
C LYS A 74 -21.09 -1.48 3.25
N PRO A 75 -21.44 -0.81 4.35
CA PRO A 75 -20.63 -0.80 5.57
C PRO A 75 -20.53 -2.20 6.23
N GLU A 76 -21.49 -3.08 5.98
CA GLU A 76 -21.48 -4.47 6.43
C GLU A 76 -20.30 -5.27 5.87
N ASN A 77 -19.83 -4.91 4.68
CA ASN A 77 -18.72 -5.56 3.99
C ASN A 77 -17.34 -5.05 4.42
N CYS A 78 -17.29 -4.06 5.31
CA CYS A 78 -16.05 -3.41 5.70
C CYS A 78 -15.59 -3.86 7.09
N THR A 79 -14.31 -4.17 7.22
CA THR A 79 -13.64 -4.42 8.51
C THR A 79 -12.49 -3.42 8.67
N ALA A 80 -12.54 -2.57 9.69
CA ALA A 80 -11.49 -1.62 10.00
C ALA A 80 -10.33 -2.28 10.74
N GLY A 81 -9.10 -1.90 10.39
CA GLY A 81 -7.86 -2.35 11.01
C GLY A 81 -6.88 -1.21 11.27
N ASN A 82 -5.89 -1.47 12.08
CA ASN A 82 -4.82 -0.53 12.41
C ASN A 82 -3.78 -0.45 11.28
N GLY A 83 -4.21 0.09 10.15
CA GLY A 83 -3.54 0.02 8.85
C GLY A 83 -3.90 -1.27 8.09
N SER A 84 -3.59 -1.31 6.79
CA SER A 84 -3.72 -2.55 6.01
C SER A 84 -2.76 -3.64 6.48
N ASP A 85 -1.65 -3.29 7.11
CA ASP A 85 -0.68 -4.24 7.67
C ASP A 85 -1.32 -5.18 8.71
N GLU A 86 -2.11 -4.65 9.66
CA GLU A 86 -2.84 -5.48 10.62
C GLU A 86 -3.82 -6.42 9.90
N LEU A 87 -4.51 -5.93 8.88
CA LEU A 87 -5.49 -6.71 8.13
C LEU A 87 -4.84 -7.82 7.31
N ILE A 88 -3.68 -7.56 6.69
CA ILE A 88 -2.89 -8.59 6.01
C ILE A 88 -2.52 -9.70 6.99
N PHE A 89 -1.95 -9.31 8.14
CA PHE A 89 -1.59 -10.28 9.18
C PHE A 89 -2.81 -11.07 9.66
N LEU A 90 -3.92 -10.39 9.94
CA LEU A 90 -5.17 -11.01 10.40
C LEU A 90 -5.72 -12.01 9.37
N ILE A 91 -5.75 -11.64 8.09
CA ILE A 91 -6.24 -12.55 7.04
C ILE A 91 -5.34 -13.78 6.95
N LEU A 92 -4.03 -13.60 6.84
CA LEU A 92 -3.08 -14.72 6.71
C LEU A 92 -3.09 -15.63 7.94
N SER A 93 -3.30 -15.09 9.14
CA SER A 93 -3.31 -15.87 10.39
C SER A 93 -4.64 -16.57 10.67
N SER A 94 -5.76 -16.08 10.09
CA SER A 94 -7.10 -16.58 10.44
C SER A 94 -7.73 -17.46 9.36
N PHE A 95 -7.37 -17.24 8.09
CA PHE A 95 -7.95 -18.00 6.97
C PHE A 95 -7.04 -19.11 6.46
N LEU A 96 -5.80 -19.16 6.93
CA LEU A 96 -4.82 -20.16 6.52
C LEU A 96 -4.25 -20.88 7.74
N GLU A 97 -3.94 -22.16 7.55
CA GLU A 97 -3.29 -22.98 8.55
C GLU A 97 -1.78 -23.04 8.31
N LYS A 98 -1.03 -23.34 9.38
CA LYS A 98 0.41 -23.58 9.27
C LYS A 98 0.74 -24.60 8.17
N GLY A 99 1.58 -24.20 7.24
CA GLY A 99 2.00 -25.04 6.12
C GLY A 99 1.17 -24.87 4.85
N ASP A 100 0.08 -24.08 4.88
CA ASP A 100 -0.64 -23.69 3.67
C ASP A 100 0.24 -22.84 2.74
N THR A 101 -0.05 -22.91 1.46
CA THR A 101 0.69 -22.15 0.45
C THR A 101 0.02 -20.83 0.17
N VAL A 102 0.82 -19.75 0.27
CA VAL A 102 0.45 -18.40 -0.19
C VAL A 102 1.29 -18.04 -1.40
N VAL A 103 0.61 -17.66 -2.48
CA VAL A 103 1.25 -17.10 -3.68
C VAL A 103 1.37 -15.60 -3.53
N THR A 104 2.56 -15.06 -3.79
CA THR A 104 2.82 -13.63 -3.99
C THR A 104 3.51 -13.43 -5.33
N LEU A 105 3.53 -12.20 -5.83
CA LEU A 105 4.16 -11.85 -7.10
C LEU A 105 5.46 -11.08 -6.84
N SER A 106 6.51 -11.33 -7.60
CA SER A 106 7.80 -10.70 -7.36
C SER A 106 8.27 -9.87 -8.56
N PRO A 107 8.70 -8.60 -8.32
CA PRO A 107 8.73 -7.86 -7.07
C PRO A 107 7.36 -7.34 -6.63
N ASP A 108 7.06 -7.38 -5.33
CA ASP A 108 5.85 -6.83 -4.72
C ASP A 108 6.14 -6.37 -3.28
N PHE A 109 5.12 -5.99 -2.53
CA PHE A 109 5.26 -5.52 -1.16
C PHE A 109 5.78 -6.63 -0.24
N SER A 110 6.97 -6.42 0.33
CA SER A 110 7.71 -7.45 1.08
C SER A 110 7.00 -7.96 2.33
N MET A 111 6.04 -7.18 2.87
CA MET A 111 5.32 -7.56 4.08
C MET A 111 4.40 -8.78 3.88
N TYR A 112 3.98 -9.09 2.64
CA TYR A 112 3.21 -10.31 2.39
C TYR A 112 4.02 -11.57 2.74
N ALA A 113 5.25 -11.62 2.24
CA ALA A 113 6.16 -12.72 2.56
C ALA A 113 6.55 -12.74 4.04
N PHE A 114 6.75 -11.56 4.64
CA PHE A 114 7.09 -11.43 6.06
C PHE A 114 5.97 -11.95 6.96
N TYR A 115 4.72 -11.52 6.75
CA TYR A 115 3.58 -12.00 7.53
C TYR A 115 3.29 -13.49 7.28
N GLY A 116 3.46 -13.96 6.04
CA GLY A 116 3.38 -15.39 5.74
C GLY A 116 4.43 -16.20 6.49
N PHE A 117 5.67 -15.72 6.54
CA PHE A 117 6.74 -16.35 7.34
C PHE A 117 6.41 -16.38 8.85
N LEU A 118 5.89 -15.28 9.40
CA LEU A 118 5.48 -15.24 10.80
C LEU A 118 4.41 -16.27 11.14
N ASN A 119 3.49 -16.53 10.22
CA ASN A 119 2.41 -17.51 10.34
C ASN A 119 2.82 -18.94 9.91
N GLU A 120 4.09 -19.15 9.59
CA GLU A 120 4.64 -20.47 9.18
C GLU A 120 3.97 -21.03 7.91
N LEU A 121 3.55 -20.12 7.00
CA LEU A 121 3.00 -20.45 5.69
C LEU A 121 4.12 -20.71 4.68
N LYS A 122 3.83 -21.46 3.64
CA LYS A 122 4.72 -21.66 2.49
C LYS A 122 4.54 -20.53 1.50
N ILE A 123 5.50 -19.61 1.43
CA ILE A 123 5.46 -18.51 0.49
C ILE A 123 6.00 -18.94 -0.87
N ARG A 124 5.21 -18.71 -1.93
CA ARG A 124 5.57 -18.94 -3.33
C ARG A 124 5.59 -17.63 -4.09
N ASN A 125 6.78 -17.10 -4.30
CA ASN A 125 6.98 -15.88 -5.07
C ASN A 125 7.00 -16.24 -6.57
N LEU A 126 5.93 -15.95 -7.30
CA LEU A 126 5.91 -16.10 -8.74
C LEU A 126 6.55 -14.86 -9.38
N PRO A 127 7.50 -15.04 -10.32
CA PRO A 127 8.09 -13.90 -11.02
C PRO A 127 7.05 -13.23 -11.92
N LYS A 128 7.11 -11.91 -11.98
CA LYS A 128 6.47 -11.14 -13.04
C LYS A 128 7.22 -11.31 -14.36
N GLU A 129 6.61 -10.92 -15.47
CA GLU A 129 7.27 -10.93 -16.77
C GLU A 129 8.47 -9.95 -16.78
N ASP A 130 9.32 -10.02 -17.80
CA ASP A 130 10.53 -9.18 -17.92
C ASP A 130 10.23 -7.67 -17.92
N ASP A 131 9.02 -7.28 -18.33
CA ASP A 131 8.54 -5.91 -18.27
C ASP A 131 7.86 -5.55 -16.94
N LEU A 132 7.91 -6.45 -15.95
CA LEU A 132 7.30 -6.38 -14.63
C LEU A 132 5.77 -6.43 -14.63
N LYS A 133 5.13 -6.79 -15.73
CA LYS A 133 3.69 -7.04 -15.79
C LYS A 133 3.33 -8.41 -15.23
N ILE A 134 2.07 -8.56 -14.89
CA ILE A 134 1.50 -9.81 -14.35
C ILE A 134 0.72 -10.50 -15.45
N ASP A 135 1.10 -11.75 -15.76
CA ASP A 135 0.29 -12.65 -16.57
C ASP A 135 -0.70 -13.39 -15.66
N VAL A 136 -1.93 -12.88 -15.59
CA VAL A 136 -2.97 -13.46 -14.73
C VAL A 136 -3.37 -14.89 -15.14
N GLY A 137 -3.15 -15.27 -16.41
CA GLY A 137 -3.40 -16.63 -16.90
C GLY A 137 -2.41 -17.61 -16.29
N LYS A 138 -1.12 -17.30 -16.35
CA LYS A 138 -0.06 -18.13 -15.71
C LYS A 138 -0.25 -18.21 -14.20
N VAL A 139 -0.66 -17.11 -13.56
CA VAL A 139 -0.93 -17.10 -12.12
C VAL A 139 -2.10 -18.01 -11.78
N ALA A 140 -3.21 -17.94 -12.52
CA ALA A 140 -4.37 -18.80 -12.31
C ALA A 140 -4.04 -20.29 -12.55
N GLU A 141 -3.30 -20.58 -13.61
CA GLU A 141 -2.84 -21.95 -13.90
C GLU A 141 -1.98 -22.51 -12.77
N TYR A 142 -1.04 -21.71 -12.26
CA TYR A 142 -0.22 -22.12 -11.12
C TYR A 142 -1.08 -22.40 -9.88
N CYS A 143 -2.00 -21.50 -9.54
CA CYS A 143 -2.86 -21.66 -8.37
C CYS A 143 -3.74 -22.93 -8.45
N ASN A 144 -4.24 -23.25 -9.64
CA ASN A 144 -5.13 -24.41 -9.83
C ASN A 144 -4.38 -25.75 -9.92
N ASN A 145 -3.12 -25.74 -10.35
CA ASN A 145 -2.27 -26.92 -10.43
C ASN A 145 -1.52 -27.23 -9.13
N ASN A 146 -1.62 -26.36 -8.13
CA ASN A 146 -0.95 -26.51 -6.83
C ASN A 146 -1.97 -26.26 -5.72
N ASP A 147 -1.72 -26.82 -4.56
CA ASP A 147 -2.55 -26.63 -3.37
C ASP A 147 -2.25 -25.24 -2.77
N VAL A 148 -2.93 -24.21 -3.30
CA VAL A 148 -2.78 -22.82 -2.90
C VAL A 148 -3.98 -22.39 -2.07
N GLY A 149 -3.72 -21.93 -0.83
CA GLY A 149 -4.76 -21.41 0.06
C GLY A 149 -5.14 -19.97 -0.24
N ALA A 150 -4.16 -19.14 -0.62
CA ALA A 150 -4.40 -17.75 -0.99
C ALA A 150 -3.37 -17.20 -1.99
N ILE A 151 -3.80 -16.22 -2.77
CA ILE A 151 -2.92 -15.30 -3.51
C ILE A 151 -3.10 -13.88 -2.96
N ILE A 152 -1.97 -13.18 -2.73
CA ILE A 152 -1.97 -11.77 -2.33
C ILE A 152 -1.02 -10.98 -3.21
N PHE A 153 -1.49 -9.84 -3.73
CA PHE A 153 -0.70 -8.93 -4.56
C PHE A 153 -1.22 -7.50 -4.47
N SER A 154 -0.32 -6.53 -4.67
CA SER A 154 -0.69 -5.11 -4.74
C SER A 154 -1.12 -4.71 -6.16
N ASN A 155 -2.23 -3.99 -6.25
CA ASN A 155 -2.76 -3.46 -7.51
C ASN A 155 -3.34 -2.06 -7.34
N PRO A 156 -2.69 -0.99 -7.85
CA PRO A 156 -1.36 -0.99 -8.51
C PRO A 156 -0.22 -1.41 -7.60
N CYS A 157 0.84 -1.91 -8.24
CA CYS A 157 1.93 -2.55 -7.51
C CYS A 157 2.90 -1.56 -6.87
N ASN A 158 3.26 -1.82 -5.64
CA ASN A 158 4.44 -1.31 -4.97
C ASN A 158 5.50 -2.43 -4.93
N PRO A 159 6.65 -2.31 -5.63
CA PRO A 159 7.27 -1.06 -6.06
C PRO A 159 7.13 -0.70 -7.55
N THR A 160 6.59 -1.55 -8.41
CA THR A 160 6.75 -1.41 -9.87
C THR A 160 5.96 -0.27 -10.49
N SER A 161 5.04 0.35 -9.74
CA SER A 161 4.09 1.38 -10.19
C SER A 161 3.07 0.94 -11.26
N LEU A 162 3.16 -0.30 -11.73
CA LEU A 162 2.29 -0.86 -12.74
C LEU A 162 0.99 -1.41 -12.15
N GLY A 163 -0.06 -1.47 -12.94
CA GLY A 163 -1.36 -2.02 -12.53
C GLY A 163 -1.85 -3.13 -13.45
N VAL A 164 -2.67 -4.01 -12.88
CA VAL A 164 -3.47 -5.03 -13.59
C VAL A 164 -4.85 -4.45 -13.81
N ARG A 165 -5.34 -4.46 -15.04
CA ARG A 165 -6.66 -3.94 -15.39
C ARG A 165 -7.76 -4.68 -14.63
N ARG A 166 -8.84 -3.97 -14.29
CA ARG A 166 -10.00 -4.52 -13.60
C ARG A 166 -10.51 -5.84 -14.22
N GLN A 167 -10.60 -5.91 -15.56
CA GLN A 167 -11.05 -7.11 -16.27
C GLN A 167 -10.12 -8.32 -16.05
N ASP A 168 -8.81 -8.09 -15.96
CA ASP A 168 -7.84 -9.13 -15.72
C ASP A 168 -7.89 -9.63 -14.27
N VAL A 169 -8.10 -8.73 -13.30
CA VAL A 169 -8.35 -9.11 -11.90
C VAL A 169 -9.62 -9.96 -11.80
N ILE A 170 -10.71 -9.56 -12.45
CA ILE A 170 -11.95 -10.35 -12.51
C ILE A 170 -11.70 -11.73 -13.11
N ARG A 171 -10.91 -11.80 -14.19
CA ARG A 171 -10.55 -13.07 -14.81
C ARG A 171 -9.77 -13.96 -13.85
N LEU A 172 -8.82 -13.41 -13.09
CA LEU A 172 -8.10 -14.16 -12.05
C LEU A 172 -9.05 -14.71 -10.99
N VAL A 173 -9.86 -13.84 -10.39
CA VAL A 173 -10.81 -14.19 -9.31
C VAL A 173 -11.77 -15.32 -9.73
N LYS A 174 -12.28 -15.25 -10.98
CA LYS A 174 -13.19 -16.26 -11.53
C LYS A 174 -12.54 -17.63 -11.80
N ASN A 175 -11.23 -17.63 -12.04
CA ASN A 175 -10.54 -18.83 -12.51
C ASN A 175 -9.65 -19.48 -11.45
N VAL A 176 -9.73 -19.06 -10.18
CA VAL A 176 -9.01 -19.70 -9.07
C VAL A 176 -9.96 -20.10 -7.95
N TYR A 177 -9.60 -21.15 -7.21
CA TYR A 177 -10.39 -21.67 -6.08
C TYR A 177 -9.88 -21.12 -4.73
N CYS A 178 -8.69 -20.54 -4.70
CA CYS A 178 -8.11 -19.98 -3.49
C CYS A 178 -8.64 -18.58 -3.17
N LEU A 179 -8.37 -18.10 -1.96
CA LEU A 179 -8.66 -16.72 -1.56
C LEU A 179 -7.80 -15.75 -2.38
N VAL A 180 -8.42 -14.72 -2.97
CA VAL A 180 -7.73 -13.66 -3.73
C VAL A 180 -7.76 -12.38 -2.92
N ILE A 181 -6.59 -11.92 -2.48
CA ILE A 181 -6.41 -10.70 -1.70
C ILE A 181 -5.76 -9.66 -2.60
N VAL A 182 -6.53 -8.63 -2.98
CA VAL A 182 -6.07 -7.52 -3.82
C VAL A 182 -5.79 -6.32 -2.92
N ASP A 183 -4.51 -5.96 -2.77
CA ASP A 183 -4.14 -4.78 -2.01
C ASP A 183 -4.21 -3.54 -2.92
N GLU A 184 -5.28 -2.77 -2.75
CA GLU A 184 -5.58 -1.56 -3.49
C GLU A 184 -5.07 -0.28 -2.81
N ALA A 185 -3.97 -0.33 -2.08
CA ALA A 185 -3.40 0.83 -1.38
C ALA A 185 -3.12 2.04 -2.29
N TYR A 186 -2.93 1.83 -3.59
CA TYR A 186 -2.66 2.89 -4.57
C TYR A 186 -3.76 3.04 -5.63
N MET A 187 -4.86 2.31 -5.52
CA MET A 187 -5.88 2.24 -6.57
C MET A 187 -6.60 3.57 -6.81
N ASP A 188 -6.69 4.43 -5.79
CA ASP A 188 -7.32 5.75 -5.91
C ASP A 188 -6.57 6.71 -6.85
N PHE A 189 -5.31 6.40 -7.19
CA PHE A 189 -4.54 7.11 -8.22
C PHE A 189 -4.81 6.62 -9.65
N TRP A 190 -5.57 5.53 -9.82
CA TRP A 190 -5.78 4.91 -11.13
C TRP A 190 -7.25 4.71 -11.51
N GLY A 191 -8.10 4.18 -10.62
CA GLY A 191 -9.54 4.03 -10.85
C GLY A 191 -9.98 2.70 -11.45
N GLU A 192 -9.16 1.64 -11.42
CA GLU A 192 -9.48 0.28 -11.91
C GLU A 192 -9.87 -0.69 -10.77
N SER A 193 -10.49 -0.16 -9.71
CA SER A 193 -10.84 -0.92 -8.50
C SER A 193 -11.83 -2.05 -8.76
N VAL A 194 -11.70 -3.11 -7.97
CA VAL A 194 -12.64 -4.24 -7.91
C VAL A 194 -13.41 -4.29 -6.58
N ILE A 195 -13.36 -3.22 -5.79
CA ILE A 195 -13.96 -3.12 -4.45
C ILE A 195 -15.49 -3.34 -4.48
N ASP A 196 -16.19 -2.92 -5.52
CA ASP A 196 -17.62 -3.07 -5.72
C ASP A 196 -18.06 -4.50 -6.08
N LEU A 197 -17.09 -5.38 -6.37
CA LEU A 197 -17.33 -6.77 -6.75
C LEU A 197 -17.21 -7.76 -5.57
N THR A 198 -16.88 -7.27 -4.39
CA THR A 198 -16.68 -8.13 -3.21
C THR A 198 -17.94 -8.87 -2.75
N ASP A 199 -19.13 -8.41 -3.15
CA ASP A 199 -20.38 -9.15 -2.95
C ASP A 199 -20.66 -10.22 -4.01
N GLU A 200 -20.02 -10.11 -5.19
CA GLU A 200 -20.22 -11.07 -6.30
C GLU A 200 -19.31 -12.30 -6.17
N TYR A 201 -18.12 -12.12 -5.59
CA TYR A 201 -17.08 -13.15 -5.50
C TYR A 201 -16.78 -13.48 -4.05
N ASP A 202 -17.15 -14.69 -3.63
CA ASP A 202 -16.98 -15.18 -2.26
C ASP A 202 -15.53 -15.48 -1.85
N ASN A 203 -14.61 -15.45 -2.83
CA ASN A 203 -13.17 -15.61 -2.64
C ASN A 203 -12.37 -14.31 -2.79
N LEU A 204 -13.03 -13.14 -2.91
CA LEU A 204 -12.37 -11.85 -3.09
C LEU A 204 -12.30 -11.04 -1.80
N VAL A 205 -11.11 -10.57 -1.46
CA VAL A 205 -10.86 -9.55 -0.44
C VAL A 205 -10.12 -8.38 -1.06
N VAL A 206 -10.62 -7.18 -0.86
CA VAL A 206 -9.95 -5.93 -1.27
C VAL A 206 -9.44 -5.21 -0.02
N LEU A 207 -8.15 -4.89 0.01
CA LEU A 207 -7.55 -4.07 1.06
C LEU A 207 -7.46 -2.61 0.61
N LYS A 208 -7.79 -1.70 1.51
CA LYS A 208 -7.63 -0.25 1.34
C LYS A 208 -6.87 0.35 2.51
N THR A 209 -6.11 1.41 2.26
CA THR A 209 -5.43 2.17 3.30
C THR A 209 -5.77 3.65 3.21
N CYS A 210 -5.90 4.29 4.36
CA CYS A 210 -6.04 5.74 4.43
C CYS A 210 -4.68 6.48 4.41
N SER A 211 -3.57 5.74 4.33
CA SER A 211 -2.21 6.29 4.44
C SER A 211 -1.71 7.02 3.19
N LYS A 212 -2.33 6.81 2.03
CA LYS A 212 -1.80 7.29 0.74
C LYS A 212 -2.59 8.52 0.24
N ASN A 213 -3.56 8.34 -0.64
CA ASN A 213 -4.34 9.45 -1.20
C ASN A 213 -5.09 10.29 -0.16
N MET A 214 -5.50 9.70 0.94
CA MET A 214 -6.25 10.38 2.00
C MET A 214 -5.36 11.16 2.99
N GLY A 215 -4.03 11.05 2.89
CA GLY A 215 -3.10 11.81 3.73
C GLY A 215 -3.15 11.46 5.23
N MET A 216 -3.61 10.27 5.60
CA MET A 216 -3.81 9.85 7.00
C MET A 216 -2.80 8.78 7.45
N ALA A 217 -1.55 8.82 6.96
CA ALA A 217 -0.54 7.82 7.31
C ALA A 217 -0.30 7.71 8.84
N ALA A 218 -0.32 8.85 9.54
CA ALA A 218 -0.14 8.91 10.99
C ALA A 218 -1.28 8.26 11.79
N LEU A 219 -2.49 8.20 11.25
CA LEU A 219 -3.65 7.62 11.93
C LEU A 219 -3.68 6.09 11.89
N ARG A 220 -2.83 5.46 11.07
CA ARG A 220 -2.76 4.00 10.97
C ARG A 220 -4.12 3.34 10.74
N LEU A 221 -4.87 3.75 9.72
CA LEU A 221 -6.19 3.20 9.39
C LEU A 221 -6.19 2.52 8.02
N GLY A 222 -6.79 1.32 7.98
CA GLY A 222 -7.06 0.57 6.75
C GLY A 222 -8.37 -0.19 6.86
N PHE A 223 -8.82 -0.72 5.73
CA PHE A 223 -10.05 -1.49 5.62
C PHE A 223 -9.85 -2.74 4.77
N ALA A 224 -10.41 -3.86 5.21
CA ALA A 224 -10.65 -5.02 4.38
C ALA A 224 -12.13 -5.00 3.96
N VAL A 225 -12.38 -5.16 2.67
CA VAL A 225 -13.73 -5.22 2.08
C VAL A 225 -13.90 -6.59 1.44
N ALA A 226 -14.94 -7.30 1.84
CA ALA A 226 -15.24 -8.64 1.36
C ALA A 226 -16.75 -8.94 1.48
N GLY A 227 -17.22 -10.03 0.88
CA GLY A 227 -18.57 -10.51 1.09
C GLY A 227 -18.84 -10.94 2.54
N ASP A 228 -20.11 -11.10 2.89
CA ASP A 228 -20.60 -11.32 4.27
C ASP A 228 -19.87 -12.45 5.01
N LYS A 229 -19.64 -13.59 4.35
CA LYS A 229 -18.96 -14.76 4.94
C LYS A 229 -17.55 -14.42 5.44
N ILE A 230 -16.73 -13.76 4.61
CA ILE A 230 -15.37 -13.40 4.96
C ILE A 230 -15.37 -12.26 5.99
N THR A 231 -16.22 -11.25 5.82
CA THR A 231 -16.30 -10.11 6.74
C THR A 231 -16.72 -10.55 8.14
N THR A 232 -17.69 -11.48 8.24
CA THR A 232 -18.11 -12.04 9.53
C THR A 232 -16.96 -12.78 10.21
N ALA A 233 -16.20 -13.59 9.47
CA ALA A 233 -15.04 -14.30 10.01
C ALA A 233 -13.92 -13.33 10.44
N LEU A 234 -13.62 -12.29 9.65
CA LEU A 234 -12.64 -11.26 10.01
C LEU A 234 -13.03 -10.50 11.29
N ARG A 235 -14.31 -10.14 11.41
CA ARG A 235 -14.82 -9.45 12.62
C ARG A 235 -14.75 -10.34 13.86
N ALA A 236 -14.92 -11.65 13.72
CA ALA A 236 -14.77 -12.60 14.81
C ALA A 236 -13.30 -12.81 15.22
N ALA A 237 -12.38 -12.77 14.26
CA ALA A 237 -10.96 -13.04 14.47
C ALA A 237 -10.17 -11.81 14.96
N LYS A 238 -10.60 -10.59 14.62
CA LYS A 238 -9.87 -9.37 15.02
C LYS A 238 -9.94 -9.13 16.53
N SER A 239 -8.92 -8.50 17.09
CA SER A 239 -8.98 -8.02 18.47
C SER A 239 -10.12 -7.01 18.65
N PRO A 240 -10.91 -7.13 19.75
CA PRO A 240 -11.84 -6.07 20.11
C PRO A 240 -11.07 -4.75 20.33
N TYR A 241 -11.69 -3.63 19.95
CA TYR A 241 -11.09 -2.29 20.12
C TYR A 241 -9.75 -2.07 19.39
N ASN A 242 -9.47 -2.82 18.33
CA ASN A 242 -8.20 -2.75 17.59
C ASN A 242 -7.88 -1.33 17.05
N VAL A 243 -8.89 -0.59 16.58
CA VAL A 243 -8.73 0.79 16.14
C VAL A 243 -9.07 1.75 17.28
N ASN A 244 -8.13 2.60 17.69
CA ASN A 244 -8.29 3.52 18.79
C ASN A 244 -9.32 4.64 18.51
N ALA A 245 -9.85 5.26 19.56
CA ALA A 245 -10.91 6.27 19.47
C ALA A 245 -10.49 7.54 18.70
N VAL A 246 -9.23 7.97 18.84
CA VAL A 246 -8.70 9.15 18.14
C VAL A 246 -8.68 8.90 16.63
N THR A 247 -8.17 7.75 16.22
CA THR A 247 -8.16 7.32 14.80
C THR A 247 -9.60 7.25 14.25
N GLN A 248 -10.53 6.62 14.98
CA GLN A 248 -11.93 6.51 14.53
C GLN A 248 -12.57 7.90 14.34
N ALA A 249 -12.41 8.80 15.28
CA ALA A 249 -13.03 10.13 15.24
C ALA A 249 -12.40 11.03 14.17
N ALA A 250 -11.06 11.11 14.13
CA ALA A 250 -10.32 11.92 13.17
C ALA A 250 -10.55 11.45 11.74
N ALA A 251 -10.46 10.15 11.49
CA ALA A 251 -10.62 9.60 10.15
C ALA A 251 -12.07 9.72 9.65
N ALA A 252 -13.08 9.56 10.51
CA ALA A 252 -14.47 9.80 10.11
C ALA A 252 -14.69 11.27 9.72
N ALA A 253 -14.08 12.22 10.44
CA ALA A 253 -14.13 13.63 10.08
C ALA A 253 -13.49 13.90 8.71
N VAL A 254 -12.32 13.31 8.43
CA VAL A 254 -11.62 13.43 7.15
C VAL A 254 -12.43 12.82 6.00
N LEU A 255 -12.93 11.59 6.15
CA LEU A 255 -13.68 10.87 5.10
C LEU A 255 -14.96 11.58 4.67
N ASN A 256 -15.57 12.38 5.56
CA ASN A 256 -16.72 13.22 5.21
C ASN A 256 -16.36 14.43 4.30
N HIS A 257 -15.07 14.68 4.06
CA HIS A 257 -14.59 15.73 3.15
C HIS A 257 -14.08 15.13 1.83
N LYS A 258 -14.92 14.30 1.20
CA LYS A 258 -14.58 13.58 -0.04
C LYS A 258 -14.03 14.50 -1.14
N SER A 259 -14.63 15.67 -1.35
CA SER A 259 -14.19 16.61 -2.39
C SER A 259 -12.75 17.08 -2.19
N LEU A 260 -12.34 17.37 -0.95
CA LEU A 260 -10.96 17.77 -0.62
C LEU A 260 -9.98 16.61 -0.86
N ILE A 261 -10.34 15.39 -0.46
CA ILE A 261 -9.50 14.21 -0.72
C ILE A 261 -9.32 13.99 -2.22
N MET A 262 -10.39 14.12 -3.01
CA MET A 262 -10.34 13.96 -4.46
C MET A 262 -9.53 15.07 -5.15
N GLU A 263 -9.61 16.31 -4.66
CA GLU A 263 -8.78 17.44 -5.11
C GLU A 263 -7.30 17.12 -4.90
N TYR A 264 -6.88 16.77 -3.68
CA TYR A 264 -5.49 16.41 -3.38
C TYR A 264 -5.03 15.17 -4.15
N THR A 265 -5.92 14.18 -4.36
CA THR A 265 -5.59 13.02 -5.19
C THR A 265 -5.29 13.42 -6.64
N ALA A 266 -6.08 14.32 -7.21
CA ALA A 266 -5.86 14.83 -8.57
C ALA A 266 -4.55 15.62 -8.68
N GLU A 267 -4.23 16.44 -7.69
CA GLU A 267 -2.95 17.17 -7.62
C GLU A 267 -1.75 16.23 -7.52
N MET A 268 -1.81 15.20 -6.67
CA MET A 268 -0.76 14.18 -6.57
C MET A 268 -0.59 13.40 -7.88
N ILE A 269 -1.67 13.08 -8.59
CA ILE A 269 -1.59 12.43 -9.92
C ILE A 269 -0.88 13.37 -10.91
N ASN A 270 -1.20 14.66 -10.91
CA ASN A 270 -0.57 15.65 -11.78
C ASN A 270 0.92 15.82 -11.45
N SER A 271 1.26 15.97 -10.17
CA SER A 271 2.64 16.03 -9.69
C SER A 271 3.45 14.82 -10.14
N ARG A 272 2.90 13.60 -9.98
CA ARG A 272 3.57 12.36 -10.41
C ARG A 272 3.78 12.34 -11.92
N LYS A 273 2.80 12.79 -12.74
CA LYS A 273 2.94 12.86 -14.20
C LYS A 273 4.07 13.80 -14.61
N GLN A 274 4.14 14.96 -13.99
CA GLN A 274 5.20 15.96 -14.27
C GLN A 274 6.57 15.41 -13.86
N LEU A 275 6.69 14.83 -12.66
CA LEU A 275 7.92 14.20 -12.19
C LEU A 275 8.38 13.07 -13.14
N GLN A 276 7.47 12.20 -13.55
CA GLN A 276 7.76 11.10 -14.48
C GLN A 276 8.27 11.63 -15.83
N ASN A 277 7.61 12.63 -16.42
CA ASN A 277 8.04 13.24 -17.68
C ASN A 277 9.44 13.83 -17.56
N SER A 278 9.73 14.58 -16.49
CA SER A 278 11.05 15.14 -16.26
C SER A 278 12.15 14.07 -16.11
N ILE A 279 11.84 12.95 -15.44
CA ILE A 279 12.79 11.83 -15.33
C ILE A 279 12.97 11.12 -16.70
N CYS A 280 11.91 11.01 -17.50
CA CYS A 280 12.01 10.47 -18.88
C CYS A 280 12.92 11.34 -19.74
N GLU A 281 12.77 12.67 -19.70
CA GLU A 281 13.68 13.61 -20.41
C GLU A 281 15.15 13.46 -19.94
N LEU A 282 15.38 13.23 -18.65
CA LEU A 282 16.73 12.95 -18.14
C LEU A 282 17.25 11.60 -18.65
N SER A 283 16.41 10.58 -18.79
CA SER A 283 16.82 9.26 -19.32
C SER A 283 17.26 9.29 -20.78
N GLU A 284 16.76 10.23 -21.57
CA GLU A 284 17.23 10.46 -22.95
C GLU A 284 18.64 11.04 -23.02
N ARG A 285 19.07 11.73 -21.95
CA ARG A 285 20.39 12.40 -21.89
C ARG A 285 21.44 11.61 -21.13
N TYR A 286 21.00 10.82 -20.15
CA TYR A 286 21.89 10.09 -19.23
C TYR A 286 21.61 8.59 -19.30
N PHE A 287 22.46 7.84 -20.00
CA PHE A 287 22.35 6.38 -20.17
C PHE A 287 22.46 5.58 -18.85
N THR A 288 22.81 6.26 -17.77
CA THR A 288 22.77 5.70 -16.41
C THR A 288 21.35 5.31 -16.01
N ILE A 289 20.31 5.93 -16.58
CA ILE A 289 18.92 5.54 -16.41
C ILE A 289 18.56 4.56 -17.52
N GLU A 290 18.41 3.27 -17.16
CA GLU A 290 18.08 2.22 -18.15
C GLU A 290 16.61 2.23 -18.54
N LYS A 291 15.71 2.50 -17.58
CA LYS A 291 14.25 2.48 -17.83
C LYS A 291 13.50 3.29 -16.78
N VAL A 292 12.54 4.06 -17.23
CA VAL A 292 11.48 4.66 -16.41
C VAL A 292 10.21 3.90 -16.69
N TYR A 293 9.59 3.33 -15.65
CA TYR A 293 8.35 2.57 -15.81
C TYR A 293 7.13 3.49 -15.83
N ASP A 294 6.10 3.11 -16.58
CA ASP A 294 4.81 3.77 -16.50
C ASP A 294 4.29 3.71 -15.06
N SER A 295 3.62 4.78 -14.63
CA SER A 295 3.11 4.83 -13.28
C SER A 295 1.62 5.14 -13.25
N VAL A 296 0.90 4.36 -12.42
CA VAL A 296 -0.50 4.59 -12.03
C VAL A 296 -0.64 4.69 -10.51
N THR A 297 0.46 5.07 -9.83
CA THR A 297 0.55 5.28 -8.38
C THR A 297 0.89 6.75 -8.07
N ASN A 298 1.29 7.08 -6.84
CA ASN A 298 1.83 8.38 -6.46
C ASN A 298 3.38 8.43 -6.47
N PHE A 299 4.04 7.51 -7.16
CA PHE A 299 5.50 7.46 -7.25
C PHE A 299 5.96 7.02 -8.65
N VAL A 300 7.22 7.25 -8.96
CA VAL A 300 7.89 6.81 -10.19
C VAL A 300 8.89 5.71 -9.84
N PHE A 301 8.97 4.68 -10.70
CA PHE A 301 9.91 3.56 -10.56
C PHE A 301 10.92 3.59 -11.68
N VAL A 302 12.21 3.61 -11.32
CA VAL A 302 13.33 3.85 -12.24
C VAL A 302 14.35 2.73 -12.11
N LYS A 303 14.75 2.13 -13.23
CA LYS A 303 15.83 1.15 -13.28
C LYS A 303 17.15 1.84 -13.59
N THR A 304 18.17 1.59 -12.77
CA THR A 304 19.53 2.10 -12.95
C THR A 304 20.54 1.21 -12.22
N PRO A 305 21.66 0.85 -12.85
CA PRO A 305 22.71 0.07 -12.20
C PRO A 305 23.42 0.88 -11.08
N LYS A 306 23.22 2.19 -11.04
CA LYS A 306 23.79 3.12 -10.06
C LYS A 306 22.83 3.52 -8.94
N ALA A 307 21.73 2.75 -8.74
CA ALA A 307 20.67 3.09 -7.79
C ALA A 307 21.17 3.36 -6.37
N GLN A 308 22.09 2.53 -5.88
CA GLN A 308 22.65 2.72 -4.54
C GLN A 308 23.45 4.03 -4.44
N GLU A 309 24.39 4.25 -5.34
CA GLU A 309 25.25 5.43 -5.37
C GLU A 309 24.41 6.73 -5.49
N ILE A 310 23.40 6.70 -6.38
CA ILE A 310 22.46 7.83 -6.55
C ILE A 310 21.68 8.09 -5.26
N SER A 311 21.13 7.05 -4.65
CA SER A 311 20.35 7.17 -3.41
C SER A 311 21.18 7.75 -2.26
N GLU A 312 22.41 7.28 -2.07
CA GLU A 312 23.34 7.77 -1.04
C GLU A 312 23.72 9.25 -1.27
N LYS A 313 24.02 9.61 -2.52
CA LYS A 313 24.32 11.00 -2.89
C LYS A 313 23.11 11.93 -2.69
N LEU A 314 21.91 11.50 -3.07
CA LEU A 314 20.68 12.25 -2.82
C LEU A 314 20.45 12.45 -1.32
N LEU A 315 20.59 11.39 -0.53
CA LEU A 315 20.42 11.45 0.92
C LEU A 315 21.41 12.42 1.57
N SER A 316 22.67 12.41 1.14
CA SER A 316 23.71 13.35 1.62
C SER A 316 23.40 14.81 1.30
N ARG A 317 22.53 15.07 0.30
CA ARG A 317 22.04 16.38 -0.10
C ARG A 317 20.65 16.71 0.47
N GLY A 318 20.17 15.89 1.42
CA GLY A 318 18.90 16.11 2.10
C GLY A 318 17.66 15.64 1.34
N VAL A 319 17.82 14.79 0.31
CA VAL A 319 16.71 14.22 -0.46
C VAL A 319 16.67 12.70 -0.24
N ALA A 320 15.63 12.21 0.43
CA ALA A 320 15.42 10.79 0.67
C ALA A 320 14.56 10.17 -0.45
N VAL A 321 15.08 9.13 -1.11
CA VAL A 321 14.38 8.27 -2.06
C VAL A 321 14.56 6.80 -1.67
N ARG A 322 13.69 5.91 -2.11
CA ARG A 322 13.80 4.50 -1.75
C ARG A 322 14.71 3.74 -2.71
N TYR A 323 15.84 3.27 -2.21
CA TYR A 323 16.71 2.32 -2.88
C TYR A 323 16.14 0.89 -2.84
N MET A 324 16.17 0.19 -3.96
CA MET A 324 15.63 -1.17 -4.11
C MET A 324 16.47 -2.01 -5.10
N GLY A 325 17.73 -2.29 -4.73
CA GLY A 325 18.64 -3.03 -5.60
C GLY A 325 19.04 -2.23 -6.85
N SER A 326 18.66 -2.68 -8.04
CA SER A 326 18.91 -1.93 -9.29
C SER A 326 17.83 -0.89 -9.61
N TYR A 327 17.06 -0.48 -8.62
CA TYR A 327 15.93 0.43 -8.81
C TYR A 327 15.91 1.55 -7.78
N LEU A 328 15.31 2.66 -8.19
CA LEU A 328 14.87 3.75 -7.30
C LEU A 328 13.36 3.88 -7.38
N ARG A 329 12.70 4.03 -6.23
CA ARG A 329 11.30 4.42 -6.13
C ARG A 329 11.25 5.82 -5.56
N ILE A 330 10.65 6.75 -6.30
CA ILE A 330 10.64 8.18 -6.01
C ILE A 330 9.18 8.61 -5.86
N THR A 331 8.77 8.95 -4.65
CA THR A 331 7.44 9.49 -4.38
C THR A 331 7.31 10.87 -5.04
N ALA A 332 6.17 11.18 -5.63
CA ALA A 332 5.90 12.53 -6.11
C ALA A 332 5.55 13.44 -4.92
N GLY A 333 6.34 14.46 -4.72
CA GLY A 333 6.16 15.49 -3.69
C GLY A 333 5.37 16.69 -4.21
N THR A 334 5.47 17.80 -3.48
CA THR A 334 5.05 19.12 -3.94
C THR A 334 5.92 19.58 -5.12
N GLU A 335 5.50 20.63 -5.82
CA GLU A 335 6.30 21.22 -6.91
C GLU A 335 7.70 21.63 -6.44
N GLU A 336 7.81 22.18 -5.24
CA GLU A 336 9.08 22.57 -4.62
C GLU A 336 9.96 21.35 -4.33
N GLU A 337 9.42 20.30 -3.69
CA GLU A 337 10.15 19.07 -3.38
C GLU A 337 10.63 18.37 -4.66
N ASN A 338 9.78 18.29 -5.68
CA ASN A 338 10.14 17.70 -6.97
C ASN A 338 11.24 18.53 -7.67
N SER A 339 11.17 19.87 -7.60
CA SER A 339 12.18 20.75 -8.19
C SER A 339 13.55 20.58 -7.52
N ILE A 340 13.58 20.48 -6.19
CA ILE A 340 14.80 20.19 -5.43
C ILE A 340 15.36 18.82 -5.85
N PHE A 341 14.53 17.77 -5.84
CA PHE A 341 14.94 16.43 -6.26
C PHE A 341 15.52 16.43 -7.69
N LEU A 342 14.83 17.02 -8.66
CA LEU A 342 15.26 17.02 -10.07
C LEU A 342 16.57 17.78 -10.28
N ARG A 343 16.80 18.88 -9.55
CA ARG A 343 18.08 19.61 -9.57
C ARG A 343 19.22 18.71 -9.08
N GLU A 344 19.09 18.14 -7.88
CA GLU A 344 20.11 17.29 -7.28
C GLU A 344 20.35 16.02 -8.10
N PHE A 345 19.28 15.40 -8.59
CA PHE A 345 19.35 14.20 -9.42
C PHE A 345 20.10 14.45 -10.74
N ARG A 346 19.81 15.58 -11.42
CA ARG A 346 20.52 16.00 -12.65
C ARG A 346 22.01 16.20 -12.40
N GLU A 347 22.37 16.90 -11.32
CA GLU A 347 23.78 17.12 -10.97
C GLU A 347 24.50 15.79 -10.69
N ILE A 348 23.86 14.87 -9.94
CA ILE A 348 24.45 13.56 -9.66
C ILE A 348 24.64 12.76 -10.96
N LEU A 349 23.64 12.75 -11.85
CA LEU A 349 23.74 12.04 -13.15
C LEU A 349 24.86 12.61 -14.03
N SER A 350 25.12 13.89 -13.98
CA SER A 350 26.20 14.52 -14.75
C SER A 350 27.62 14.15 -14.27
N LEU A 351 27.74 13.58 -13.08
CA LEU A 351 29.00 13.15 -12.45
C LEU A 351 29.22 11.61 -12.52
N LEU A 352 28.26 10.85 -13.09
CA LEU A 352 28.30 9.40 -13.22
C LEU A 352 28.59 8.95 -14.66
#